data_c33cbdb86c6d7da15be990f9456c8252
#
_entry.id   c33cbdb86c6d7da15be990f9456c8252
#
_cell.length_a   1.000
_cell.length_b   1.000
_cell.length_c   1.000
_cell.angle_alpha   90.00
_cell.angle_beta   90.00
_cell.angle_gamma   90.00
#
_symmetry.space_group_name_H-M   'P 1'
#
loop_
_entity.id
_entity.type
_entity.pdbx_description
1 polymer ?
#
loop_
_entity_poly.entity_id
_entity_poly.type
_entity_poly.pdbx_seq_one_letter_code
_entity_poly.pdbx_strand_id
1 'polypeptide(L)'
;MALPPHGTHPRRASTPPTPRTGPPAPRPASRAPALVRRAVAGLLVAVVTLGLCEAARHLRPAPYGDRLLPGGRGQWAARAQGAVVVGYDSRTGAARWRYARAGHRPVAVVPARGDVIALWDDGLLTDTDGRSVRWHRALPDATEWLPAQGGTGVLRLLGRGILAVVTPHRVTAYRTADGDLRWVLPAPKGCAFRPEGAVRRGTALLLAQPCADTAWTGQLVALDDLGRIAPGRTPLGNDLPRPHLAHLDAEKPLARPR
;
A
#
# COMPACT_ATOMS: atom_id res chain seq x y z
N MET A 1 -34.89 108.37 -57.62
CA MET A 1 -34.83 108.47 -59.09
C MET A 1 -33.47 108.07 -59.52
N ALA A 2 -33.34 107.25 -60.47
CA ALA A 2 -32.17 106.84 -61.17
C ALA A 2 -31.18 105.86 -60.37
N LEU A 3 -31.23 104.66 -60.77
CA LEU A 3 -30.22 103.59 -60.55
C LEU A 3 -28.99 103.90 -61.41
N PRO A 4 -27.85 103.51 -60.96
CA PRO A 4 -26.70 103.16 -61.82
C PRO A 4 -26.23 101.77 -61.69
N PRO A 5 -25.28 101.31 -62.50
CA PRO A 5 -25.32 100.04 -63.12
C PRO A 5 -24.33 99.01 -62.52
N HIS A 6 -24.54 97.74 -62.96
CA HIS A 6 -23.82 96.52 -62.60
C HIS A 6 -22.34 96.55 -62.95
N GLY A 7 -21.48 96.20 -61.98
CA GLY A 7 -20.09 95.90 -62.18
C GLY A 7 -19.87 94.36 -62.22
N THR A 8 -19.41 93.89 -63.35
CA THR A 8 -19.01 92.50 -63.58
C THR A 8 -17.61 92.17 -62.99
N HIS A 9 -17.55 91.24 -62.03
CA HIS A 9 -16.29 90.76 -61.52
C HIS A 9 -15.91 89.43 -62.21
N PRO A 10 -14.68 89.28 -62.60
CA PRO A 10 -14.23 88.05 -63.26
C PRO A 10 -14.11 86.88 -62.23
N ARG A 11 -14.63 85.67 -62.59
CA ARG A 11 -14.48 84.41 -61.89
C ARG A 11 -13.03 84.01 -61.82
N ARG A 12 -12.47 83.92 -60.59
CA ARG A 12 -11.21 83.28 -60.36
C ARG A 12 -11.43 81.72 -60.41
N ALA A 13 -10.69 81.08 -61.30
CA ALA A 13 -10.64 79.66 -61.41
C ALA A 13 -9.99 79.00 -60.11
N SER A 14 -10.75 78.17 -59.44
CA SER A 14 -10.28 77.46 -58.31
C SER A 14 -9.48 76.22 -58.77
N THR A 15 -8.21 76.16 -58.43
CA THR A 15 -7.35 75.03 -58.66
C THR A 15 -7.75 73.87 -57.69
N PRO A 16 -7.91 72.67 -58.15
CA PRO A 16 -8.25 71.50 -57.27
C PRO A 16 -7.08 71.21 -56.34
N PRO A 17 -7.36 70.82 -55.05
CA PRO A 17 -6.32 70.47 -54.10
C PRO A 17 -5.67 69.12 -54.49
N THR A 18 -4.35 69.13 -54.51
CA THR A 18 -3.51 67.93 -54.65
C THR A 18 -3.77 66.94 -53.53
N PRO A 19 -3.97 65.67 -53.80
CA PRO A 19 -4.10 64.64 -52.72
C PRO A 19 -2.80 64.54 -51.94
N ARG A 20 -2.86 64.81 -50.64
CA ARG A 20 -1.75 64.54 -49.72
C ARG A 20 -1.66 63.03 -49.53
N THR A 21 -0.59 62.41 -50.10
CA THR A 21 -0.17 61.08 -49.78
C THR A 21 0.36 61.09 -48.37
N GLY A 22 -0.49 60.67 -47.42
CA GLY A 22 -0.06 60.38 -46.01
C GLY A 22 0.94 59.23 -45.98
N PRO A 23 1.83 59.19 -44.97
CA PRO A 23 2.77 58.12 -44.85
C PRO A 23 2.01 56.77 -44.67
N PRO A 24 2.49 55.66 -45.23
CA PRO A 24 1.83 54.36 -45.14
C PRO A 24 1.70 53.95 -43.67
N ALA A 25 0.51 53.53 -43.28
CA ALA A 25 0.24 53.03 -41.93
C ALA A 25 1.19 51.88 -41.62
N PRO A 26 1.78 51.81 -40.38
CA PRO A 26 2.67 50.76 -40.01
C PRO A 26 1.91 49.41 -40.07
N ARG A 27 2.41 48.46 -40.87
CA ARG A 27 1.89 47.10 -40.93
C ARG A 27 1.89 46.51 -39.53
N PRO A 28 0.79 45.86 -39.06
CA PRO A 28 0.78 45.20 -37.77
C PRO A 28 1.88 44.11 -37.78
N ALA A 29 2.88 44.27 -36.93
CA ALA A 29 3.91 43.29 -36.74
C ALA A 29 3.23 41.99 -36.32
N SER A 30 3.40 40.92 -37.11
CA SER A 30 2.79 39.63 -36.84
C SER A 30 3.30 39.11 -35.51
N ARG A 31 2.45 39.08 -34.47
CA ARG A 31 2.74 38.55 -33.14
C ARG A 31 2.85 37.02 -33.13
N ALA A 32 2.57 36.37 -34.26
CA ALA A 32 2.62 34.90 -34.43
C ALA A 32 3.95 34.24 -34.06
N PRO A 33 5.15 34.76 -34.45
CA PRO A 33 6.40 34.06 -34.11
C PRO A 33 6.72 34.08 -32.60
N ALA A 34 6.26 35.09 -31.84
CA ALA A 34 6.52 35.17 -30.40
C ALA A 34 5.64 34.19 -29.61
N LEU A 35 4.40 33.97 -30.01
CA LEU A 35 3.50 33.00 -29.40
C LEU A 35 3.96 31.55 -29.68
N VAL A 36 4.39 31.24 -30.89
CA VAL A 36 4.92 29.93 -31.25
C VAL A 36 6.19 29.62 -30.46
N ARG A 37 7.12 30.57 -30.33
CA ARG A 37 8.32 30.41 -29.52
C ARG A 37 8.02 30.11 -28.05
N ARG A 38 7.05 30.80 -27.47
CA ARG A 38 6.58 30.60 -26.09
C ARG A 38 5.93 29.22 -25.92
N ALA A 39 5.11 28.81 -26.87
CA ALA A 39 4.48 27.48 -26.87
C ALA A 39 5.53 26.34 -27.00
N VAL A 40 6.50 26.49 -27.88
CA VAL A 40 7.60 25.53 -28.03
C VAL A 40 8.47 25.48 -26.78
N ALA A 41 8.83 26.61 -26.20
CA ALA A 41 9.59 26.65 -24.95
C ALA A 41 8.80 26.00 -23.81
N GLY A 42 7.50 26.25 -23.67
CA GLY A 42 6.63 25.62 -22.68
C GLY A 42 6.55 24.10 -22.87
N LEU A 43 6.45 23.62 -24.09
CA LEU A 43 6.44 22.19 -24.42
C LEU A 43 7.78 21.51 -24.06
N LEU A 44 8.89 22.14 -24.37
CA LEU A 44 10.23 21.64 -24.03
C LEU A 44 10.41 21.54 -22.52
N VAL A 45 10.00 22.57 -21.75
CA VAL A 45 10.05 22.55 -20.28
C VAL A 45 9.17 21.39 -19.76
N ALA A 46 7.96 21.22 -20.29
CA ALA A 46 7.07 20.13 -19.87
C ALA A 46 7.69 18.74 -20.15
N VAL A 47 8.28 18.55 -21.32
CA VAL A 47 8.94 17.28 -21.70
C VAL A 47 10.16 17.01 -20.80
N VAL A 48 10.98 18.03 -20.53
CA VAL A 48 12.15 17.91 -19.67
C VAL A 48 11.73 17.60 -18.23
N THR A 49 10.71 18.30 -17.70
CA THR A 49 10.21 18.02 -16.34
C THR A 49 9.60 16.64 -16.21
N LEU A 50 8.83 16.19 -17.20
CA LEU A 50 8.31 14.82 -17.22
C LEU A 50 9.45 13.78 -17.27
N GLY A 51 10.45 14.00 -18.12
CA GLY A 51 11.62 13.14 -18.20
C GLY A 51 12.43 13.09 -16.91
N LEU A 52 12.62 14.21 -16.25
CA LEU A 52 13.31 14.29 -14.94
C LEU A 52 12.48 13.63 -13.83
N CYS A 53 11.15 13.78 -13.83
CA CYS A 53 10.28 13.11 -12.87
C CYS A 53 10.33 11.58 -13.05
N GLU A 54 10.33 11.12 -14.29
CA GLU A 54 10.43 9.68 -14.59
C GLU A 54 11.81 9.12 -14.22
N ALA A 55 12.88 9.82 -14.57
CA ALA A 55 14.23 9.46 -14.15
C ALA A 55 14.37 9.44 -12.61
N ALA A 56 13.81 10.41 -11.92
CA ALA A 56 13.81 10.45 -10.46
C ALA A 56 13.01 9.28 -9.83
N ARG A 57 11.93 8.82 -10.48
CA ARG A 57 11.20 7.63 -10.04
C ARG A 57 12.04 6.37 -10.18
N HIS A 58 12.77 6.22 -11.28
CA HIS A 58 13.66 5.07 -11.51
C HIS A 58 14.90 5.07 -10.61
N LEU A 59 15.38 6.24 -10.20
CA LEU A 59 16.54 6.37 -9.31
C LEU A 59 16.17 6.28 -7.83
N ARG A 60 14.88 6.40 -7.47
CA ARG A 60 14.46 6.20 -6.08
C ARG A 60 14.68 4.74 -5.67
N PRO A 61 15.43 4.49 -4.57
CA PRO A 61 15.46 3.14 -4.00
C PRO A 61 14.03 2.67 -3.74
N ALA A 62 13.75 1.41 -4.06
CA ALA A 62 12.46 0.83 -3.72
C ALA A 62 12.18 1.02 -2.23
N PRO A 63 10.94 1.33 -1.82
CA PRO A 63 10.57 1.42 -0.42
C PRO A 63 11.06 0.18 0.32
N TYR A 64 11.61 0.37 1.51
CA TYR A 64 12.12 -0.72 2.35
C TYR A 64 13.26 -1.56 1.75
N GLY A 65 13.92 -1.09 0.70
CA GLY A 65 15.00 -1.80 0.04
C GLY A 65 14.57 -3.02 -0.76
N ASP A 66 13.32 -3.09 -1.16
CA ASP A 66 12.73 -4.21 -1.90
C ASP A 66 13.40 -4.43 -3.25
N ARG A 67 13.69 -5.69 -3.56
CA ARG A 67 14.21 -6.16 -4.85
C ARG A 67 13.46 -7.42 -5.24
N LEU A 68 12.51 -7.30 -6.15
CA LEU A 68 11.73 -8.41 -6.66
C LEU A 68 12.16 -8.72 -8.09
N LEU A 69 12.60 -9.95 -8.32
CA LEU A 69 12.77 -10.53 -9.65
C LEU A 69 11.50 -11.32 -9.96
N PRO A 70 10.59 -10.75 -10.75
CA PRO A 70 9.28 -11.33 -10.98
C PRO A 70 9.35 -12.59 -11.83
N GLY A 71 8.44 -13.51 -11.59
CA GLY A 71 8.33 -14.76 -12.31
C GLY A 71 7.01 -14.93 -13.07
N GLY A 72 6.93 -16.04 -13.81
CA GLY A 72 5.71 -16.42 -14.54
C GLY A 72 4.55 -16.84 -13.65
N ARG A 73 3.34 -16.88 -14.24
CA ARG A 73 2.14 -17.42 -13.58
C ARG A 73 2.28 -18.94 -13.39
N GLY A 74 1.67 -19.46 -12.33
CA GLY A 74 1.62 -20.89 -12.08
C GLY A 74 1.45 -21.20 -10.59
N GLN A 75 1.31 -22.49 -10.30
CA GLN A 75 1.38 -22.97 -8.91
C GLN A 75 2.85 -22.99 -8.46
N TRP A 76 3.11 -22.34 -7.34
CA TRP A 76 4.42 -22.29 -6.73
C TRP A 76 4.32 -22.37 -5.21
N ALA A 77 5.35 -22.87 -4.59
CA ALA A 77 5.58 -22.79 -3.16
C ALA A 77 6.67 -21.76 -2.89
N ALA A 78 6.86 -21.38 -1.64
CA ALA A 78 7.90 -20.44 -1.26
C ALA A 78 8.62 -20.86 0.01
N ARG A 79 9.89 -20.47 0.12
CA ARG A 79 10.73 -20.68 1.29
C ARG A 79 11.76 -19.56 1.43
N ALA A 80 12.25 -19.37 2.63
CA ALA A 80 13.45 -18.59 2.87
C ALA A 80 14.69 -19.36 2.40
N GLN A 81 15.59 -18.67 1.70
CA GLN A 81 16.86 -19.22 1.28
C GLN A 81 17.95 -18.14 1.43
N GLY A 82 18.71 -18.21 2.51
CA GLY A 82 19.64 -17.13 2.87
C GLY A 82 18.93 -15.80 3.08
N ALA A 83 19.34 -14.77 2.38
CA ALA A 83 18.77 -13.43 2.46
C ALA A 83 17.58 -13.19 1.52
N VAL A 84 17.02 -14.24 0.89
CA VAL A 84 15.95 -14.09 -0.09
C VAL A 84 14.77 -15.01 0.21
N VAL A 85 13.58 -14.60 -0.19
CA VAL A 85 12.42 -15.46 -0.32
C VAL A 85 12.38 -15.94 -1.78
N VAL A 86 12.31 -17.27 -1.95
CA VAL A 86 12.28 -17.90 -3.27
C VAL A 86 10.95 -18.58 -3.49
N GLY A 87 10.24 -18.17 -4.53
CA GLY A 87 9.12 -18.92 -5.07
C GLY A 87 9.63 -19.95 -6.08
N TYR A 88 9.19 -21.17 -5.96
CA TYR A 88 9.62 -22.27 -6.81
C TYR A 88 8.43 -23.12 -7.26
N ASP A 89 8.58 -23.70 -8.40
CA ASP A 89 7.63 -24.69 -8.91
C ASP A 89 7.69 -25.93 -8.01
N SER A 90 6.59 -26.27 -7.38
CA SER A 90 6.55 -27.39 -6.41
C SER A 90 6.80 -28.76 -7.05
N ARG A 91 6.59 -28.88 -8.37
CA ARG A 91 6.78 -30.13 -9.10
C ARG A 91 8.22 -30.31 -9.59
N THR A 92 8.84 -29.22 -10.07
CA THR A 92 10.18 -29.27 -10.68
C THR A 92 11.29 -28.77 -9.80
N GLY A 93 10.95 -28.04 -8.71
CA GLY A 93 11.93 -27.36 -7.86
C GLY A 93 12.55 -26.11 -8.48
N ALA A 94 12.22 -25.77 -9.74
CA ALA A 94 12.78 -24.63 -10.44
C ALA A 94 12.35 -23.31 -9.80
N ALA A 95 13.30 -22.39 -9.56
CA ALA A 95 12.99 -21.05 -9.06
C ALA A 95 12.16 -20.29 -10.10
N ARG A 96 11.06 -19.71 -9.64
CA ARG A 96 10.13 -18.91 -10.43
C ARG A 96 10.32 -17.42 -10.22
N TRP A 97 10.49 -17.01 -8.98
CA TRP A 97 10.72 -15.62 -8.60
C TRP A 97 11.60 -15.54 -7.35
N ARG A 98 12.19 -14.39 -7.11
CA ARG A 98 13.01 -14.12 -5.94
C ARG A 98 12.68 -12.74 -5.39
N TYR A 99 12.56 -12.66 -4.08
CA TYR A 99 12.33 -11.42 -3.37
C TYR A 99 13.36 -11.25 -2.27
N ALA A 100 14.04 -10.13 -2.27
CA ALA A 100 15.04 -9.75 -1.28
C ALA A 100 14.77 -8.35 -0.74
N ARG A 101 15.27 -8.07 0.44
CA ARG A 101 15.35 -6.72 1.01
C ARG A 101 16.80 -6.39 1.31
N ALA A 102 17.22 -5.16 0.93
CA ALA A 102 18.60 -4.74 1.12
C ALA A 102 18.98 -4.74 2.61
N GLY A 103 20.03 -5.50 2.97
CA GLY A 103 20.52 -5.58 4.35
C GLY A 103 19.72 -6.48 5.28
N HIS A 104 18.63 -7.12 4.82
CA HIS A 104 17.74 -7.91 5.67
C HIS A 104 17.60 -9.35 5.18
N ARG A 105 17.23 -10.24 6.09
CA ARG A 105 16.97 -11.66 5.79
C ARG A 105 15.58 -12.08 6.29
N PRO A 106 14.87 -12.94 5.54
CA PRO A 106 13.61 -13.50 6.00
C PRO A 106 13.86 -14.50 7.13
N VAL A 107 13.12 -14.39 8.23
CA VAL A 107 13.19 -15.29 9.40
C VAL A 107 11.99 -16.24 9.47
N ALA A 108 10.88 -15.89 8.81
CA ALA A 108 9.73 -16.78 8.62
C ALA A 108 9.04 -16.48 7.28
N VAL A 109 8.49 -17.53 6.68
CA VAL A 109 7.74 -17.45 5.41
C VAL A 109 6.52 -18.35 5.49
N VAL A 110 5.36 -17.82 5.13
CA VAL A 110 4.11 -18.59 5.06
C VAL A 110 3.38 -18.32 3.75
N PRO A 111 2.94 -19.33 3.00
CA PRO A 111 2.10 -19.15 1.83
C PRO A 111 0.67 -18.78 2.25
N ALA A 112 0.05 -17.81 1.57
CA ALA A 112 -1.29 -17.33 1.87
C ALA A 112 -2.06 -17.02 0.58
N ARG A 113 -3.01 -17.89 0.19
CA ARG A 113 -3.95 -17.67 -0.93
C ARG A 113 -3.30 -17.31 -2.27
N GLY A 114 -2.15 -17.90 -2.59
CA GLY A 114 -1.41 -17.57 -3.82
C GLY A 114 -0.40 -16.44 -3.67
N ASP A 115 -0.35 -15.84 -2.48
CA ASP A 115 0.65 -14.86 -2.07
C ASP A 115 1.61 -15.49 -1.05
N VAL A 116 2.66 -14.80 -0.70
CA VAL A 116 3.62 -15.20 0.33
C VAL A 116 3.84 -14.07 1.30
N ILE A 117 3.63 -14.36 2.57
CA ILE A 117 3.93 -13.44 3.64
C ILE A 117 5.27 -13.83 4.26
N ALA A 118 6.19 -12.89 4.33
CA ALA A 118 7.49 -13.05 4.94
C ALA A 118 7.66 -12.10 6.14
N LEU A 119 8.24 -12.61 7.22
CA LEU A 119 8.76 -11.82 8.33
C LEU A 119 10.26 -11.68 8.16
N TRP A 120 10.75 -10.45 8.26
CA TRP A 120 12.17 -10.12 8.14
C TRP A 120 12.80 -9.87 9.51
N ASP A 121 14.10 -9.93 9.57
CA ASP A 121 14.89 -9.81 10.82
C ASP A 121 14.79 -8.42 11.49
N ASP A 122 14.36 -7.40 10.77
CA ASP A 122 14.01 -6.08 11.30
C ASP A 122 12.56 -5.95 11.80
N GLY A 123 11.80 -7.05 11.78
CA GLY A 123 10.40 -7.07 12.19
C GLY A 123 9.42 -6.56 11.13
N LEU A 124 9.86 -6.33 9.89
CA LEU A 124 8.93 -5.99 8.83
C LEU A 124 8.24 -7.25 8.31
N LEU A 125 6.91 -7.18 8.17
CA LEU A 125 6.10 -8.13 7.42
C LEU A 125 5.92 -7.62 6.00
N THR A 126 6.04 -8.49 5.04
CA THR A 126 5.77 -8.19 3.64
C THR A 126 4.90 -9.25 3.02
N ASP A 127 4.04 -8.87 2.10
CA ASP A 127 3.26 -9.78 1.28
C ASP A 127 3.61 -9.60 -0.19
N THR A 128 3.82 -10.68 -0.92
CA THR A 128 4.12 -10.67 -2.35
C THR A 128 3.40 -11.77 -3.10
N ASP A 129 2.91 -11.44 -4.28
CA ASP A 129 2.35 -12.37 -5.25
C ASP A 129 3.42 -12.93 -6.22
N GLY A 130 4.69 -12.63 -5.96
CA GLY A 130 5.82 -12.98 -6.83
C GLY A 130 6.00 -12.05 -8.03
N ARG A 131 5.21 -10.99 -8.15
CA ARG A 131 5.31 -9.95 -9.19
C ARG A 131 5.43 -8.57 -8.61
N SER A 132 4.77 -8.33 -7.49
CA SER A 132 4.77 -7.08 -6.74
C SER A 132 4.76 -7.36 -5.25
N VAL A 133 5.28 -6.43 -4.48
CA VAL A 133 5.04 -6.38 -3.04
C VAL A 133 3.73 -5.64 -2.84
N ARG A 134 2.77 -6.30 -2.20
CA ARG A 134 1.39 -5.81 -2.08
C ARG A 134 1.20 -4.92 -0.86
N TRP A 135 1.80 -5.31 0.26
CA TRP A 135 1.76 -4.51 1.48
C TRP A 135 2.97 -4.79 2.38
N HIS A 136 3.20 -3.83 3.27
CA HIS A 136 4.21 -3.88 4.33
C HIS A 136 3.55 -3.56 5.67
N ARG A 137 3.98 -4.23 6.74
CA ARG A 137 3.58 -3.92 8.12
C ARG A 137 4.78 -4.10 9.05
N ALA A 138 5.14 -3.05 9.77
CA ALA A 138 6.16 -3.14 10.81
C ALA A 138 5.55 -3.73 12.09
N LEU A 139 6.26 -4.68 12.70
CA LEU A 139 5.91 -5.19 14.01
C LEU A 139 6.51 -4.29 15.09
N PRO A 140 5.72 -3.79 16.04
CA PRO A 140 6.27 -3.03 17.16
C PRO A 140 7.25 -3.87 17.97
N ASP A 141 8.30 -3.23 18.46
CA ASP A 141 9.28 -3.78 19.40
C ASP A 141 10.00 -5.06 18.92
N ALA A 142 9.98 -5.31 17.58
CA ALA A 142 10.54 -6.53 17.01
C ALA A 142 12.04 -6.68 17.27
N THR A 143 12.78 -5.58 17.27
CA THR A 143 14.23 -5.57 17.53
C THR A 143 14.59 -6.04 18.94
N GLU A 144 13.65 -5.97 19.90
CA GLU A 144 13.87 -6.38 21.29
C GLU A 144 13.76 -7.89 21.48
N TRP A 145 12.81 -8.55 20.79
CA TRP A 145 12.48 -9.95 21.03
C TRP A 145 12.84 -10.88 19.86
N LEU A 146 12.77 -10.40 18.62
CA LEU A 146 12.93 -11.24 17.42
C LEU A 146 14.33 -11.88 17.30
N PRO A 147 15.44 -11.22 17.65
CA PRO A 147 16.76 -11.84 17.59
C PRO A 147 16.90 -13.08 18.49
N ALA A 148 16.26 -13.06 19.65
CA ALA A 148 16.28 -14.20 20.59
C ALA A 148 15.28 -15.30 20.21
N GLN A 149 14.10 -14.91 19.70
CA GLN A 149 12.99 -15.81 19.36
C GLN A 149 13.19 -16.48 18.00
N GLY A 150 13.84 -15.81 17.07
CA GLY A 150 13.79 -16.17 15.65
C GLY A 150 12.38 -16.04 15.08
N GLY A 151 12.14 -16.59 13.91
CA GLY A 151 10.82 -16.52 13.26
C GLY A 151 9.86 -17.66 13.59
N THR A 152 10.30 -18.63 14.40
CA THR A 152 9.55 -19.87 14.65
C THR A 152 8.23 -19.58 15.37
N GLY A 153 7.13 -20.00 14.76
CA GLY A 153 5.81 -19.87 15.36
C GLY A 153 5.19 -18.47 15.32
N VAL A 154 5.96 -17.46 14.95
CA VAL A 154 5.48 -16.07 14.91
C VAL A 154 4.34 -15.90 13.92
N LEU A 155 4.42 -16.45 12.71
CA LEU A 155 3.38 -16.35 11.69
C LEU A 155 2.47 -17.58 11.72
N ARG A 156 1.16 -17.34 11.90
CA ARG A 156 0.14 -18.39 11.91
C ARG A 156 -1.06 -18.00 11.06
N LEU A 157 -1.31 -18.73 10.00
CA LEU A 157 -2.53 -18.54 9.22
C LEU A 157 -3.72 -19.13 9.95
N LEU A 158 -4.74 -18.33 10.15
CA LEU A 158 -6.06 -18.72 10.63
C LEU A 158 -7.01 -18.92 9.45
N GLY A 159 -8.26 -19.22 9.72
CA GLY A 159 -9.31 -19.24 8.70
C GLY A 159 -9.56 -17.88 8.06
N ARG A 160 -10.40 -17.85 7.02
CA ARG A 160 -10.95 -16.62 6.39
C ARG A 160 -9.93 -15.56 5.97
N GLY A 161 -8.68 -15.98 5.68
CA GLY A 161 -7.64 -15.04 5.24
C GLY A 161 -7.12 -14.13 6.35
N ILE A 162 -7.03 -14.63 7.55
CA ILE A 162 -6.44 -13.96 8.70
C ILE A 162 -5.04 -14.53 8.96
N LEU A 163 -4.08 -13.63 9.13
CA LEU A 163 -2.75 -13.91 9.64
C LEU A 163 -2.69 -13.48 11.10
N ALA A 164 -2.46 -14.42 12.01
CA ALA A 164 -2.08 -14.10 13.39
C ALA A 164 -0.55 -13.99 13.47
N VAL A 165 -0.08 -12.89 14.00
CA VAL A 165 1.33 -12.64 14.35
C VAL A 165 1.45 -12.72 15.85
N VAL A 166 2.12 -13.77 16.31
CA VAL A 166 2.31 -14.05 17.73
C VAL A 166 3.66 -13.50 18.16
N THR A 167 3.65 -12.58 19.10
CA THR A 167 4.86 -12.03 19.73
C THR A 167 4.79 -12.26 21.25
N PRO A 168 5.86 -12.11 22.01
CA PRO A 168 5.80 -12.26 23.46
C PRO A 168 4.77 -11.33 24.13
N HIS A 169 4.58 -10.14 23.58
CA HIS A 169 3.77 -9.08 24.21
C HIS A 169 2.32 -9.03 23.72
N ARG A 170 2.04 -9.58 22.51
CA ARG A 170 0.69 -9.51 21.90
C ARG A 170 0.51 -10.53 20.79
N VAL A 171 -0.73 -10.83 20.49
CA VAL A 171 -1.13 -11.46 19.23
C VAL A 171 -1.82 -10.38 18.39
N THR A 172 -1.32 -10.17 17.18
CA THR A 172 -1.89 -9.21 16.24
C THR A 172 -2.45 -9.96 15.04
N ALA A 173 -3.69 -9.69 14.67
CA ALA A 173 -4.32 -10.29 13.50
C ALA A 173 -4.42 -9.31 12.35
N TYR A 174 -3.96 -9.73 11.19
CA TYR A 174 -4.04 -8.97 9.95
C TYR A 174 -4.88 -9.72 8.91
N ARG A 175 -5.58 -8.98 8.06
CA ARG A 175 -6.17 -9.55 6.86
C ARG A 175 -5.06 -9.79 5.82
N THR A 176 -4.96 -11.01 5.29
CA THR A 176 -3.88 -11.35 4.35
C THR A 176 -3.95 -10.58 3.03
N ALA A 177 -5.16 -10.17 2.60
CA ALA A 177 -5.38 -9.51 1.31
C ALA A 177 -4.73 -8.11 1.18
N ASP A 178 -4.59 -7.38 2.28
CA ASP A 178 -4.16 -5.96 2.29
C ASP A 178 -3.35 -5.58 3.53
N GLY A 179 -3.13 -6.53 4.43
CA GLY A 179 -2.44 -6.29 5.70
C GLY A 179 -3.21 -5.41 6.69
N ASP A 180 -4.51 -5.22 6.52
CA ASP A 180 -5.30 -4.45 7.47
C ASP A 180 -5.36 -5.11 8.84
N LEU A 181 -5.15 -4.31 9.88
CA LEU A 181 -5.27 -4.75 11.26
C LEU A 181 -6.72 -5.11 11.57
N ARG A 182 -6.93 -6.33 12.08
CA ARG A 182 -8.26 -6.82 12.46
C ARG A 182 -8.50 -6.73 13.96
N TRP A 183 -7.57 -7.23 14.74
CA TRP A 183 -7.63 -7.19 16.19
C TRP A 183 -6.24 -7.38 16.80
N VAL A 184 -6.09 -6.97 18.04
CA VAL A 184 -4.89 -7.15 18.87
C VAL A 184 -5.30 -7.74 20.21
N LEU A 185 -4.61 -8.80 20.63
CA LEU A 185 -4.73 -9.37 21.94
C LEU A 185 -3.42 -9.14 22.70
N PRO A 186 -3.36 -8.17 23.62
CA PRO A 186 -2.18 -7.96 24.46
C PRO A 186 -2.02 -9.12 25.46
N ALA A 187 -0.78 -9.46 25.79
CA ALA A 187 -0.50 -10.32 26.92
C ALA A 187 -0.93 -9.62 28.22
N PRO A 188 -1.51 -10.31 29.19
CA PRO A 188 -1.78 -9.74 30.51
C PRO A 188 -0.48 -9.32 31.20
N LYS A 189 -0.59 -8.44 32.16
CA LYS A 189 0.55 -8.04 33.00
C LYS A 189 1.19 -9.27 33.67
N GLY A 190 2.50 -9.38 33.59
CA GLY A 190 3.24 -10.53 34.13
C GLY A 190 3.17 -11.80 33.30
N CYS A 191 2.55 -11.78 32.11
CA CYS A 191 2.47 -12.90 31.18
C CYS A 191 3.19 -12.58 29.87
N ALA A 192 3.60 -13.64 29.16
CA ALA A 192 4.12 -13.52 27.79
C ALA A 192 3.58 -14.67 26.95
N PHE A 193 3.30 -14.43 25.68
CA PHE A 193 3.01 -15.51 24.73
C PHE A 193 4.31 -16.19 24.28
N ARG A 194 4.20 -17.50 24.00
CA ARG A 194 5.31 -18.27 23.41
C ARG A 194 4.97 -18.65 21.97
N PRO A 195 5.51 -17.94 20.97
CA PRO A 195 5.21 -18.17 19.57
C PRO A 195 5.55 -19.60 19.11
N GLU A 196 6.66 -20.16 19.57
CA GLU A 196 7.11 -21.52 19.24
C GLU A 196 6.12 -22.59 19.69
N GLY A 197 5.40 -22.35 20.79
CA GLY A 197 4.37 -23.24 21.32
C GLY A 197 3.00 -23.07 20.68
N ALA A 198 2.86 -22.22 19.66
CA ALA A 198 1.59 -22.01 18.99
C ALA A 198 1.18 -23.21 18.14
N VAL A 199 0.02 -23.81 18.43
CA VAL A 199 -0.50 -25.00 17.74
C VAL A 199 -1.87 -24.74 17.17
N ARG A 200 -2.06 -25.01 15.87
CA ARG A 200 -3.37 -24.93 15.23
C ARG A 200 -4.14 -26.23 15.41
N ARG A 201 -5.41 -26.12 15.83
CA ARG A 201 -6.38 -27.23 15.91
C ARG A 201 -7.70 -26.77 15.28
N GLY A 202 -8.01 -27.29 14.09
CA GLY A 202 -9.18 -26.87 13.31
C GLY A 202 -9.13 -25.37 13.01
N THR A 203 -10.12 -24.64 13.47
CA THR A 203 -10.22 -23.16 13.34
C THR A 203 -9.55 -22.41 14.48
N ALA A 204 -9.16 -23.09 15.57
CA ALA A 204 -8.55 -22.47 16.73
C ALA A 204 -7.02 -22.52 16.69
N LEU A 205 -6.40 -21.47 17.19
CA LEU A 205 -4.98 -21.39 17.52
C LEU A 205 -4.83 -21.47 19.05
N LEU A 206 -4.09 -22.48 19.51
CA LEU A 206 -3.74 -22.66 20.90
C LEU A 206 -2.38 -22.02 21.15
N LEU A 207 -2.29 -21.19 22.16
CA LEU A 207 -1.08 -20.46 22.54
C LEU A 207 -0.71 -20.71 23.99
N ALA A 208 0.54 -21.02 24.25
CA ALA A 208 1.08 -20.95 25.60
C ALA A 208 1.25 -19.48 26.01
N GLN A 209 0.77 -19.15 27.20
CA GLN A 209 0.86 -17.85 27.82
C GLN A 209 1.33 -18.01 29.26
N PRO A 210 2.59 -18.36 29.52
CA PRO A 210 3.10 -18.44 30.88
C PRO A 210 2.99 -17.10 31.59
N CYS A 211 2.58 -17.16 32.86
CA CYS A 211 2.45 -16.03 33.76
C CYS A 211 3.11 -16.35 35.10
N ALA A 212 3.64 -15.33 35.78
CA ALA A 212 4.40 -15.51 37.02
C ALA A 212 3.54 -16.15 38.14
N ASP A 213 2.27 -15.75 38.26
CA ASP A 213 1.44 -16.04 39.42
C ASP A 213 0.09 -16.71 39.08
N THR A 214 0.00 -17.43 37.95
CA THR A 214 -1.27 -18.08 37.57
C THR A 214 -1.19 -19.58 37.57
N ALA A 215 -2.33 -20.26 37.84
CA ALA A 215 -2.46 -21.70 37.64
C ALA A 215 -2.14 -22.06 36.19
N TRP A 216 -1.64 -23.28 35.97
CA TRP A 216 -1.27 -23.80 34.66
C TRP A 216 -2.38 -23.65 33.58
N THR A 217 -3.66 -23.70 33.99
CA THR A 217 -4.81 -23.51 33.10
C THR A 217 -4.90 -22.10 32.54
N GLY A 218 -4.40 -21.09 33.28
CA GLY A 218 -4.30 -19.71 32.81
C GLY A 218 -3.13 -19.47 31.85
N GLN A 219 -2.26 -20.47 31.65
CA GLN A 219 -1.13 -20.41 30.76
C GLN A 219 -1.44 -20.86 29.32
N LEU A 220 -2.68 -21.26 29.04
CA LEU A 220 -3.13 -21.64 27.71
C LEU A 220 -4.27 -20.75 27.24
N VAL A 221 -4.14 -20.22 26.03
CA VAL A 221 -5.15 -19.38 25.39
C VAL A 221 -5.52 -20.01 24.05
N ALA A 222 -6.82 -20.15 23.78
CA ALA A 222 -7.34 -20.53 22.48
C ALA A 222 -7.97 -19.31 21.81
N LEU A 223 -7.68 -19.10 20.56
CA LEU A 223 -8.28 -18.01 19.77
C LEU A 223 -8.65 -18.48 18.37
N ASP A 224 -9.67 -17.88 17.78
CA ASP A 224 -10.11 -18.19 16.44
C ASP A 224 -9.91 -17.01 15.46
N ASP A 225 -10.31 -17.20 14.19
CA ASP A 225 -10.20 -16.20 13.14
C ASP A 225 -11.15 -15.00 13.33
N LEU A 226 -12.13 -15.10 14.22
CA LEU A 226 -13.06 -14.02 14.59
C LEU A 226 -12.58 -13.23 15.81
N GLY A 227 -11.45 -13.61 16.42
CA GLY A 227 -10.96 -13.01 17.65
C GLY A 227 -11.72 -13.46 18.91
N ARG A 228 -12.47 -14.56 18.85
CA ARG A 228 -13.04 -15.17 20.04
C ARG A 228 -11.94 -15.88 20.81
N ILE A 229 -11.87 -15.65 22.09
CA ILE A 229 -10.75 -16.07 22.94
C ILE A 229 -11.28 -16.82 24.15
N ALA A 230 -10.68 -17.98 24.42
CA ALA A 230 -10.96 -18.75 25.62
C ALA A 230 -9.65 -18.92 26.43
N PRO A 231 -9.65 -18.71 27.76
CA PRO A 231 -10.77 -18.23 28.56
C PRO A 231 -11.18 -16.80 28.18
N GLY A 232 -12.43 -16.43 28.44
CA GLY A 232 -13.11 -15.24 27.94
C GLY A 232 -12.30 -13.94 28.06
N ARG A 233 -11.80 -13.46 26.92
CA ARG A 233 -11.08 -12.19 26.78
C ARG A 233 -11.56 -11.48 25.52
N THR A 234 -11.63 -10.17 25.58
CA THR A 234 -12.00 -9.35 24.42
C THR A 234 -10.75 -8.72 23.83
N PRO A 235 -10.37 -9.02 22.58
CA PRO A 235 -9.26 -8.36 21.93
C PRO A 235 -9.62 -6.92 21.59
N LEU A 236 -8.62 -6.04 21.55
CA LEU A 236 -8.75 -4.71 20.99
C LEU A 236 -8.90 -4.87 19.48
N GLY A 237 -9.99 -4.40 18.91
CA GLY A 237 -10.29 -4.49 17.48
C GLY A 237 -10.56 -3.12 16.88
N ASN A 238 -10.53 -3.05 15.57
CA ASN A 238 -11.16 -1.97 14.85
C ASN A 238 -12.67 -2.19 14.94
N ASP A 239 -13.41 -1.21 15.43
CA ASP A 239 -14.87 -1.21 15.50
C ASP A 239 -15.50 -1.11 14.10
N LEU A 240 -15.33 -2.17 13.31
CA LEU A 240 -16.17 -2.33 12.14
C LEU A 240 -17.55 -2.80 12.63
N PRO A 241 -18.65 -2.20 12.16
CA PRO A 241 -20.00 -2.64 12.52
C PRO A 241 -20.11 -4.14 12.27
N ARG A 242 -20.33 -4.91 13.32
CA ARG A 242 -20.58 -6.35 13.17
C ARG A 242 -21.87 -6.48 12.36
N PRO A 243 -21.87 -7.16 11.21
CA PRO A 243 -23.13 -7.55 10.61
C PRO A 243 -23.87 -8.33 11.69
N HIS A 244 -25.10 -7.94 11.98
CA HIS A 244 -25.96 -8.56 12.98
C HIS A 244 -26.03 -10.08 12.75
N LEU A 245 -25.21 -10.82 13.47
CA LEU A 245 -25.38 -12.28 13.67
C LEU A 245 -26.33 -12.51 14.86
N ALA A 246 -27.41 -11.74 14.94
CA ALA A 246 -28.39 -11.80 16.02
C ALA A 246 -29.32 -13.02 15.95
N HIS A 247 -29.00 -14.06 15.20
CA HIS A 247 -29.93 -15.20 15.03
C HIS A 247 -29.32 -16.60 15.07
N LEU A 248 -28.22 -16.83 15.79
CA LEU A 248 -27.71 -18.20 15.97
C LEU A 248 -27.62 -18.66 17.45
N ASP A 249 -28.16 -17.90 18.40
CA ASP A 249 -28.17 -18.29 19.83
C ASP A 249 -29.48 -18.98 20.26
N ALA A 250 -30.14 -19.69 19.37
CA ALA A 250 -31.23 -20.60 19.74
C ALA A 250 -30.79 -22.05 19.54
N GLU A 251 -29.72 -22.47 20.21
CA GLU A 251 -29.45 -23.90 20.37
C GLU A 251 -30.42 -24.46 21.45
N LYS A 252 -31.49 -25.00 20.95
CA LYS A 252 -32.52 -25.70 21.70
C LYS A 252 -31.88 -26.84 22.50
N PRO A 253 -32.08 -26.95 23.83
CA PRO A 253 -31.52 -28.05 24.60
C PRO A 253 -32.08 -29.38 24.08
N LEU A 254 -31.22 -30.27 23.68
CA LEU A 254 -31.59 -31.63 23.36
C LEU A 254 -32.20 -32.30 24.60
N ALA A 255 -33.50 -32.59 24.55
CA ALA A 255 -34.19 -33.38 25.55
C ALA A 255 -33.53 -34.75 25.65
N ARG A 256 -33.08 -35.14 26.85
CA ARG A 256 -32.65 -36.51 27.15
C ARG A 256 -33.82 -37.47 26.95
N PRO A 257 -33.64 -38.57 26.21
CA PRO A 257 -34.62 -39.66 26.22
C PRO A 257 -34.58 -40.34 27.59
N ARG A 258 -35.77 -40.69 28.07
CA ARG A 258 -35.95 -41.52 29.28
C ARG A 258 -35.58 -42.97 29.03
#